data_067366c3f33a533c8634defcb0c5693e
#
_entry.id   067366c3f33a533c8634defcb0c5693e
#
_cell.length_a   1.000
_cell.length_b   1.000
_cell.length_c   1.000
_cell.angle_alpha   90.00
_cell.angle_beta   90.00
_cell.angle_gamma   90.00
#
_symmetry.space_group_name_H-M   'P 1'
#
loop_
_entity.id
_entity.type
_entity.pdbx_description
1 polymer ?
#
loop_
_entity_poly.entity_id
_entity_poly.type
_entity_poly.pdbx_seq_one_letter_code
_entity_poly.pdbx_strand_id
1 'polypeptide(L)'
;MKRREFIKVSSLLGAGAVTSPAFLLGGCAAKPLPGTGTITSTPTICDMCFWKCAGHIYKEDGELWKITGNDDDLHSGGRLCTRGTGGPGAYLDRDRLKKPLMRVEVDGRQTFREVSWDEALDFIAGKMRSIAETHGPEKMLMLNHGAGSAHFRHLLRAYGSDSRAEPAFAQCRGPRDVGFRLTVGESASSP
;
A
#
# COMPACT_ATOMS: atom_id res chain seq x y z
N MET A 1 -12.83 -35.78 -8.92
CA MET A 1 -12.02 -36.40 -7.84
C MET A 1 -12.70 -36.16 -6.50
N LYS A 2 -12.96 -37.21 -5.70
CA LYS A 2 -13.60 -37.05 -4.39
C LYS A 2 -12.61 -36.47 -3.39
N ARG A 3 -13.06 -35.64 -2.45
CA ARG A 3 -12.22 -34.93 -1.46
C ARG A 3 -11.25 -35.87 -0.71
N ARG A 4 -11.71 -37.09 -0.44
CA ARG A 4 -10.93 -38.14 0.24
C ARG A 4 -9.79 -38.68 -0.63
N GLU A 5 -9.95 -38.75 -1.92
CA GLU A 5 -8.95 -39.16 -2.92
C GLU A 5 -7.86 -38.08 -3.09
N PHE A 6 -8.30 -36.81 -3.10
CA PHE A 6 -7.36 -35.68 -3.14
C PHE A 6 -6.42 -35.68 -1.91
N ILE A 7 -6.97 -35.90 -0.72
CA ILE A 7 -6.15 -35.94 0.51
C ILE A 7 -5.16 -37.11 0.48
N LYS A 8 -5.57 -38.28 0.02
CA LYS A 8 -4.66 -39.44 -0.09
C LYS A 8 -3.52 -39.22 -1.09
N VAL A 9 -3.82 -38.63 -2.24
CA VAL A 9 -2.80 -38.33 -3.27
C VAL A 9 -1.85 -37.25 -2.78
N SER A 10 -2.35 -36.20 -2.11
CA SER A 10 -1.54 -35.11 -1.58
C SER A 10 -0.61 -35.57 -0.45
N SER A 11 -1.06 -36.49 0.41
CA SER A 11 -0.22 -37.03 1.48
C SER A 11 0.88 -37.97 0.97
N LEU A 12 0.61 -38.74 -0.08
CA LEU A 12 1.60 -39.59 -0.73
C LEU A 12 2.68 -38.76 -1.48
N LEU A 13 2.27 -37.68 -2.16
CA LEU A 13 3.20 -36.75 -2.82
C LEU A 13 4.03 -35.97 -1.80
N GLY A 14 3.44 -35.59 -0.68
CA GLY A 14 4.15 -34.92 0.42
C GLY A 14 5.22 -35.81 1.07
N ALA A 15 4.93 -37.07 1.30
CA ALA A 15 5.87 -38.03 1.89
C ALA A 15 7.07 -38.35 0.94
N GLY A 16 6.81 -38.41 -0.38
CA GLY A 16 7.87 -38.60 -1.38
C GLY A 16 8.80 -37.40 -1.54
N ALA A 17 8.29 -36.20 -1.35
CA ALA A 17 9.08 -34.99 -1.47
C ALA A 17 10.07 -34.77 -0.32
N VAL A 18 9.74 -35.25 0.89
CA VAL A 18 10.57 -35.07 2.08
C VAL A 18 11.80 -36.01 2.04
N THR A 19 11.74 -37.12 1.31
CA THR A 19 12.83 -38.09 1.19
C THR A 19 13.77 -37.82 0.01
N SER A 20 13.47 -36.84 -0.84
CA SER A 20 14.34 -36.50 -1.97
C SER A 20 15.50 -35.62 -1.50
N PRO A 21 16.77 -36.01 -1.77
CA PRO A 21 17.92 -35.17 -1.44
C PRO A 21 17.92 -33.80 -2.13
N ALA A 22 17.18 -33.65 -3.23
CA ALA A 22 16.97 -32.36 -3.91
C ALA A 22 16.12 -31.38 -3.06
N PHE A 23 15.26 -31.89 -2.19
CA PHE A 23 14.45 -31.02 -1.29
C PHE A 23 15.31 -30.52 -0.11
N LEU A 24 16.34 -31.24 0.28
CA LEU A 24 17.26 -30.80 1.34
C LEU A 24 18.29 -29.77 0.86
N LEU A 25 18.55 -29.72 -0.45
CA LEU A 25 19.50 -28.78 -1.07
C LEU A 25 18.82 -27.55 -1.67
N GLY A 26 17.51 -27.63 -1.91
CA GLY A 26 16.66 -26.52 -2.42
C GLY A 26 15.97 -25.72 -1.32
N GLY A 27 16.44 -25.78 -0.10
CA GLY A 27 15.96 -24.89 0.97
C GLY A 27 16.10 -23.46 0.50
N CYS A 28 15.00 -22.74 0.36
CA CYS A 28 15.03 -21.29 0.31
C CYS A 28 16.08 -20.87 1.33
N ALA A 29 17.09 -20.12 0.90
CA ALA A 29 18.08 -19.56 1.82
C ALA A 29 17.27 -18.79 2.88
N ALA A 30 16.97 -19.49 3.98
CA ALA A 30 16.26 -18.89 5.08
C ALA A 30 17.14 -17.74 5.53
N LYS A 31 16.60 -16.53 5.44
CA LYS A 31 17.27 -15.38 6.01
C LYS A 31 17.66 -15.77 7.44
N PRO A 32 18.90 -15.57 7.87
CA PRO A 32 19.31 -15.95 9.23
C PRO A 32 18.27 -15.47 10.23
N LEU A 33 17.99 -16.28 11.25
CA LEU A 33 17.09 -15.85 12.32
C LEU A 33 17.58 -14.51 12.87
N PRO A 34 16.71 -13.51 13.05
CA PRO A 34 17.11 -12.20 13.56
C PRO A 34 17.76 -12.36 14.93
N GLY A 35 18.87 -11.69 15.18
CA GLY A 35 19.46 -11.65 16.51
C GLY A 35 20.99 -11.64 16.58
N THR A 36 21.71 -11.68 15.46
CA THR A 36 23.18 -11.58 15.43
C THR A 36 23.69 -10.24 14.94
N GLY A 37 22.84 -9.42 14.33
CA GLY A 37 23.17 -8.09 13.79
C GLY A 37 22.84 -6.95 14.74
N THR A 38 23.33 -5.75 14.39
CA THR A 38 22.99 -4.51 15.09
C THR A 38 21.56 -4.09 14.76
N ILE A 39 20.68 -4.12 15.76
CA ILE A 39 19.28 -3.72 15.62
C ILE A 39 19.13 -2.25 15.99
N THR A 40 18.58 -1.48 15.06
CA THR A 40 18.17 -0.09 15.28
C THR A 40 16.66 0.06 15.15
N SER A 41 16.08 0.99 15.91
CA SER A 41 14.65 1.31 15.88
C SER A 41 14.45 2.79 15.60
N THR A 42 13.47 3.11 14.76
CA THR A 42 13.08 4.48 14.42
C THR A 42 11.57 4.63 14.49
N PRO A 43 11.05 5.66 15.17
CA PRO A 43 9.63 5.97 15.16
C PRO A 43 9.15 6.22 13.73
N THR A 44 7.92 5.79 13.44
CA THR A 44 7.28 5.97 12.15
C THR A 44 5.77 6.06 12.28
N ILE A 45 5.11 6.36 11.18
CA ILE A 45 3.65 6.31 11.05
C ILE A 45 3.32 5.32 9.94
N CYS A 46 2.41 4.38 10.22
CA CYS A 46 1.91 3.44 9.23
C CYS A 46 1.03 4.17 8.23
N ASP A 47 1.37 4.10 6.95
CA ASP A 47 0.66 4.75 5.84
C ASP A 47 -0.10 3.76 4.95
N MET A 48 -0.38 2.56 5.45
CA MET A 48 -1.12 1.53 4.71
C MET A 48 -2.63 1.81 4.63
N CYS A 49 -3.13 2.76 5.40
CA CYS A 49 -4.52 3.23 5.37
C CYS A 49 -4.64 4.63 6.02
N PHE A 50 -5.87 5.15 6.08
CA PHE A 50 -6.16 6.49 6.60
C PHE A 50 -5.99 6.64 8.13
N TRP A 51 -5.85 5.56 8.88
CA TRP A 51 -5.75 5.58 10.35
C TRP A 51 -4.43 6.15 10.87
N LYS A 52 -3.35 6.03 10.10
CA LYS A 52 -2.05 6.62 10.47
C LYS A 52 -1.53 6.19 11.84
N CYS A 53 -1.68 4.91 12.19
CA CYS A 53 -1.19 4.38 13.46
C CYS A 53 0.31 4.61 13.62
N ALA A 54 0.74 5.04 14.80
CA ALA A 54 2.16 5.18 15.10
C ALA A 54 2.82 3.82 15.31
N GLY A 55 4.08 3.71 14.93
CA GLY A 55 4.84 2.48 15.04
C GLY A 55 6.35 2.70 15.11
N HIS A 56 7.07 1.60 15.15
CA HIS A 56 8.52 1.57 15.09
C HIS A 56 8.98 0.68 13.95
N ILE A 57 9.84 1.22 13.08
CA ILE A 57 10.57 0.44 12.09
C ILE A 57 11.85 -0.06 12.73
N TYR A 58 12.10 -1.36 12.57
CA TYR A 58 13.33 -2.02 13.00
C TYR A 58 14.16 -2.35 11.77
N LYS A 59 15.44 -2.05 11.86
CA LYS A 59 16.46 -2.43 10.88
C LYS A 59 17.49 -3.32 11.56
N GLU A 60 17.95 -4.34 10.86
CA GLU A 60 19.08 -5.18 11.24
C GLU A 60 20.21 -4.91 10.24
N ASP A 61 21.35 -4.46 10.74
CA ASP A 61 22.50 -4.04 9.92
C ASP A 61 22.17 -3.03 8.79
N GLY A 62 21.21 -2.14 9.08
CA GLY A 62 20.74 -1.12 8.14
C GLY A 62 19.61 -1.57 7.21
N GLU A 63 19.33 -2.87 7.10
CA GLU A 63 18.28 -3.42 6.28
C GLU A 63 16.94 -3.47 7.03
N LEU A 64 15.86 -3.17 6.32
CA LEU A 64 14.51 -3.22 6.89
C LEU A 64 14.17 -4.66 7.30
N TRP A 65 13.87 -4.84 8.60
CA TRP A 65 13.49 -6.13 9.16
C TRP A 65 11.99 -6.23 9.45
N LYS A 66 11.47 -5.37 10.34
CA LYS A 66 10.05 -5.43 10.76
C LYS A 66 9.51 -4.06 11.13
N ILE A 67 8.19 -4.01 11.31
CA ILE A 67 7.48 -2.88 11.92
C ILE A 67 6.60 -3.40 13.05
N THR A 68 6.51 -2.65 14.13
CA THR A 68 5.59 -2.89 15.25
C THR A 68 4.77 -1.64 15.55
N GLY A 69 3.72 -1.76 16.36
CA GLY A 69 3.05 -0.60 16.93
C GLY A 69 3.95 0.15 17.91
N ASN A 70 3.56 1.37 18.23
CA ASN A 70 4.16 2.19 19.29
C ASN A 70 3.24 2.18 20.50
N ASP A 71 3.72 1.70 21.64
CA ASP A 71 2.92 1.56 22.88
C ASP A 71 2.41 2.91 23.42
N ASP A 72 3.06 4.02 23.06
CA ASP A 72 2.63 5.38 23.40
C ASP A 72 1.51 5.90 22.48
N ASP A 73 1.14 5.17 21.44
CA ASP A 73 0.06 5.57 20.53
C ASP A 73 -1.31 5.27 21.12
N LEU A 74 -1.93 6.27 21.70
CA LEU A 74 -3.28 6.17 22.28
C LEU A 74 -4.35 5.79 21.27
N HIS A 75 -4.13 6.08 19.98
CA HIS A 75 -5.08 5.79 18.93
C HIS A 75 -5.15 4.29 18.59
N SER A 76 -4.00 3.65 18.43
CA SER A 76 -3.90 2.23 18.07
C SER A 76 -3.69 1.31 19.28
N GLY A 77 -3.46 1.88 20.48
CA GLY A 77 -3.14 1.11 21.68
C GLY A 77 -1.91 0.22 21.52
N GLY A 78 -0.88 0.74 20.85
CA GLY A 78 0.38 0.03 20.62
C GLY A 78 0.32 -1.08 19.56
N ARG A 79 -0.74 -1.14 18.74
CA ARG A 79 -0.94 -2.25 17.79
C ARG A 79 -1.00 -1.78 16.34
N LEU A 80 -0.48 -2.61 15.46
CA LEU A 80 -0.70 -2.51 14.04
C LEU A 80 -1.58 -3.67 13.57
N CYS A 81 -2.49 -3.40 12.63
CA CYS A 81 -3.25 -4.46 11.97
C CYS A 81 -2.35 -5.23 10.98
N THR A 82 -2.86 -6.33 10.44
CA THR A 82 -2.13 -7.18 9.48
C THR A 82 -1.60 -6.42 8.27
N ARG A 83 -2.29 -5.37 7.79
CA ARG A 83 -1.79 -4.50 6.71
C ARG A 83 -0.56 -3.72 7.15
N GLY A 84 -0.58 -3.14 8.35
CA GLY A 84 0.55 -2.40 8.88
C GLY A 84 1.78 -3.28 9.09
N THR A 85 1.61 -4.44 9.73
CA THR A 85 2.70 -5.40 9.95
C THR A 85 3.22 -6.02 8.64
N GLY A 86 2.38 -6.10 7.62
CA GLY A 86 2.76 -6.54 6.27
C GLY A 86 3.48 -5.46 5.43
N GLY A 87 3.56 -4.23 5.90
CA GLY A 87 4.20 -3.11 5.19
C GLY A 87 5.62 -3.36 4.69
N PRO A 88 6.52 -4.00 5.48
CA PRO A 88 7.83 -4.39 5.01
C PRO A 88 7.81 -5.26 3.76
N GLY A 89 6.86 -6.19 3.65
CA GLY A 89 6.70 -7.03 2.46
C GLY A 89 6.40 -6.20 1.21
N ALA A 90 5.50 -5.23 1.30
CA ALA A 90 5.20 -4.32 0.19
C ALA A 90 6.40 -3.42 -0.17
N TYR A 91 7.21 -3.01 0.82
CA TYR A 91 8.42 -2.22 0.57
C TYR A 91 9.51 -3.02 -0.14
N LEU A 92 9.67 -4.29 0.23
CA LEU A 92 10.69 -5.21 -0.29
C LEU A 92 10.25 -5.94 -1.56
N ASP A 93 9.02 -5.71 -2.02
CA ASP A 93 8.49 -6.34 -3.23
C ASP A 93 9.38 -6.01 -4.43
N ARG A 94 9.74 -7.04 -5.20
CA ARG A 94 10.59 -6.91 -6.40
C ARG A 94 9.90 -6.14 -7.51
N ASP A 95 8.59 -6.24 -7.60
CA ASP A 95 7.77 -5.58 -8.63
C ASP A 95 7.35 -4.16 -8.22
N ARG A 96 7.79 -3.70 -7.05
CA ARG A 96 7.51 -2.34 -6.60
C ARG A 96 8.11 -1.31 -7.54
N LEU A 97 7.28 -0.37 -7.99
CA LEU A 97 7.72 0.77 -8.78
C LEU A 97 8.66 1.66 -7.96
N LYS A 98 9.85 1.93 -8.51
CA LYS A 98 10.89 2.77 -7.86
C LYS A 98 11.07 4.12 -8.55
N LYS A 99 10.49 4.27 -9.73
CA LYS A 99 10.52 5.49 -10.54
C LYS A 99 9.13 5.81 -11.07
N PRO A 100 8.85 7.07 -11.40
CA PRO A 100 7.63 7.42 -12.10
C PRO A 100 7.53 6.71 -13.44
N LEU A 101 6.31 6.38 -13.84
CA LEU A 101 6.00 5.79 -15.13
C LEU A 101 5.18 6.78 -15.95
N MET A 102 5.64 7.08 -17.15
CA MET A 102 4.91 7.89 -18.13
C MET A 102 4.25 6.99 -19.15
N ARG A 103 2.96 7.22 -19.39
CA ARG A 103 2.23 6.53 -20.43
C ARG A 103 2.70 6.99 -21.81
N VAL A 104 3.02 6.06 -22.68
CA VAL A 104 3.43 6.28 -24.05
C VAL A 104 2.70 5.32 -24.98
N GLU A 105 2.67 5.64 -26.26
CA GLU A 105 2.17 4.76 -27.31
C GLU A 105 3.34 4.24 -28.15
N VAL A 106 3.39 2.93 -28.33
CA VAL A 106 4.38 2.25 -29.17
C VAL A 106 3.63 1.29 -30.06
N ASP A 107 3.78 1.42 -31.38
CA ASP A 107 3.12 0.58 -32.41
C ASP A 107 1.59 0.47 -32.22
N GLY A 108 0.93 1.60 -31.91
CA GLY A 108 -0.51 1.66 -31.67
C GLY A 108 -0.98 1.01 -30.37
N ARG A 109 -0.05 0.64 -29.49
CA ARG A 109 -0.36 0.07 -28.18
C ARG A 109 0.10 0.98 -27.06
N GLN A 110 -0.77 1.13 -26.07
CA GLN A 110 -0.46 1.88 -24.87
C GLN A 110 0.50 1.08 -23.99
N THR A 111 1.61 1.69 -23.61
CA THR A 111 2.61 1.13 -22.70
C THR A 111 3.12 2.20 -21.71
N PHE A 112 4.05 1.83 -20.84
CA PHE A 112 4.64 2.72 -19.85
C PHE A 112 6.16 2.72 -19.99
N ARG A 113 6.75 3.91 -19.83
CA ARG A 113 8.18 4.14 -19.81
C ARG A 113 8.59 4.72 -18.45
N GLU A 114 9.68 4.23 -17.87
CA GLU A 114 10.28 4.88 -16.70
C GLU A 114 10.81 6.26 -17.07
N VAL A 115 10.61 7.23 -16.18
CA VAL A 115 11.10 8.59 -16.31
C VAL A 115 11.73 9.06 -14.99
N SER A 116 12.51 10.16 -15.04
CA SER A 116 12.98 10.83 -13.83
C SER A 116 11.82 11.56 -13.12
N TRP A 117 12.03 11.89 -11.86
CA TRP A 117 11.06 12.72 -11.12
C TRP A 117 10.96 14.12 -11.75
N ASP A 118 12.06 14.71 -12.20
CA ASP A 118 12.06 16.04 -12.84
C ASP A 118 11.24 16.00 -14.12
N GLU A 119 11.48 15.01 -14.99
CA GLU A 119 10.70 14.84 -16.22
C GLU A 119 9.19 14.67 -15.94
N ALA A 120 8.84 13.87 -14.93
CA ALA A 120 7.44 13.66 -14.56
C ALA A 120 6.79 14.94 -14.02
N LEU A 121 7.47 15.66 -13.15
CA LEU A 121 6.98 16.90 -12.54
C LEU A 121 6.85 18.02 -13.58
N ASP A 122 7.81 18.17 -14.47
CA ASP A 122 7.77 19.16 -15.55
C ASP A 122 6.60 18.89 -16.50
N PHE A 123 6.38 17.62 -16.84
CA PHE A 123 5.24 17.23 -17.67
C PHE A 123 3.90 17.57 -16.97
N ILE A 124 3.76 17.22 -15.69
CA ILE A 124 2.54 17.52 -14.91
C ILE A 124 2.33 19.03 -14.81
N ALA A 125 3.35 19.78 -14.43
CA ALA A 125 3.28 21.24 -14.31
C ALA A 125 2.96 21.92 -15.63
N GLY A 126 3.53 21.44 -16.74
CA GLY A 126 3.22 21.91 -18.09
C GLY A 126 1.75 21.69 -18.45
N LYS A 127 1.21 20.50 -18.17
CA LYS A 127 -0.20 20.18 -18.39
C LYS A 127 -1.14 21.04 -17.53
N MET A 128 -0.81 21.21 -16.26
CA MET A 128 -1.60 22.05 -15.35
C MET A 128 -1.63 23.50 -15.85
N ARG A 129 -0.50 24.08 -16.23
CA ARG A 129 -0.44 25.45 -16.81
C ARG A 129 -1.29 25.57 -18.07
N SER A 130 -1.13 24.63 -19.00
CA SER A 130 -1.91 24.62 -20.25
C SER A 130 -3.43 24.57 -20.01
N ILE A 131 -3.87 23.78 -19.03
CA ILE A 131 -5.30 23.72 -18.66
C ILE A 131 -5.76 25.07 -18.09
N ALA A 132 -5.01 25.66 -17.18
CA ALA A 132 -5.35 26.93 -16.59
C ALA A 132 -5.44 28.07 -17.64
N GLU A 133 -4.49 28.12 -18.56
CA GLU A 133 -4.44 29.13 -19.62
C GLU A 133 -5.56 28.96 -20.66
N THR A 134 -5.89 27.72 -21.02
CA THR A 134 -6.84 27.44 -22.12
C THR A 134 -8.28 27.38 -21.64
N HIS A 135 -8.51 26.85 -20.43
CA HIS A 135 -9.85 26.48 -19.96
C HIS A 135 -10.22 27.10 -18.62
N GLY A 136 -9.26 27.67 -17.89
CA GLY A 136 -9.39 28.12 -16.53
C GLY A 136 -9.02 27.06 -15.49
N PRO A 137 -8.45 27.47 -14.34
CA PRO A 137 -7.98 26.54 -13.31
C PRO A 137 -9.11 25.73 -12.67
N GLU A 138 -10.34 26.23 -12.66
CA GLU A 138 -11.52 25.54 -12.11
C GLU A 138 -11.89 24.26 -12.86
N LYS A 139 -11.31 24.03 -14.05
CA LYS A 139 -11.50 22.79 -14.82
C LYS A 139 -10.65 21.62 -14.31
N MET A 140 -9.76 21.90 -13.37
CA MET A 140 -9.00 20.83 -12.67
C MET A 140 -9.85 20.28 -11.53
N LEU A 141 -10.15 18.98 -11.58
CA LEU A 141 -10.82 18.24 -10.52
C LEU A 141 -9.82 17.38 -9.75
N MET A 142 -9.86 17.44 -8.43
CA MET A 142 -9.16 16.50 -7.57
C MET A 142 -10.09 15.39 -7.12
N LEU A 143 -9.75 14.14 -7.47
CA LEU A 143 -10.35 12.96 -6.89
C LEU A 143 -9.46 12.49 -5.74
N ASN A 144 -9.94 12.58 -4.50
CA ASN A 144 -9.12 12.29 -3.32
C ASN A 144 -9.81 11.36 -2.33
N HIS A 145 -9.00 10.72 -1.50
CA HIS A 145 -9.47 9.87 -0.41
C HIS A 145 -8.50 9.91 0.78
N GLY A 146 -9.07 10.04 1.98
CA GLY A 146 -8.35 9.90 3.25
C GLY A 146 -7.40 11.05 3.61
N ALA A 147 -6.76 10.93 4.76
CA ALA A 147 -5.93 11.98 5.34
C ALA A 147 -4.64 12.27 4.54
N GLY A 148 -4.08 11.28 3.85
CA GLY A 148 -2.86 11.43 3.04
C GLY A 148 -3.01 12.40 1.87
N SER A 149 -4.24 12.71 1.45
CA SER A 149 -4.53 13.67 0.37
C SER A 149 -4.63 15.13 0.82
N ALA A 150 -4.50 15.43 2.11
CA ALA A 150 -4.70 16.79 2.64
C ALA A 150 -3.77 17.82 1.99
N HIS A 151 -2.51 17.48 1.75
CA HIS A 151 -1.54 18.36 1.09
C HIS A 151 -1.94 18.71 -0.35
N PHE A 152 -2.50 17.78 -1.07
CA PHE A 152 -2.96 18.02 -2.44
C PHE A 152 -4.15 18.96 -2.52
N ARG A 153 -4.97 19.06 -1.48
CA ARG A 153 -6.04 20.08 -1.40
C ARG A 153 -5.47 21.49 -1.32
N HIS A 154 -4.37 21.69 -0.60
CA HIS A 154 -3.67 22.98 -0.58
C HIS A 154 -3.09 23.32 -1.93
N LEU A 155 -2.48 22.36 -2.62
CA LEU A 155 -1.99 22.53 -3.98
C LEU A 155 -3.11 22.91 -4.94
N LEU A 156 -4.25 22.23 -4.89
CA LEU A 156 -5.40 22.53 -5.75
C LEU A 156 -5.90 23.98 -5.56
N ARG A 157 -6.04 24.42 -4.30
CA ARG A 157 -6.42 25.80 -3.99
C ARG A 157 -5.39 26.82 -4.47
N ALA A 158 -4.11 26.55 -4.24
CA ALA A 158 -3.03 27.40 -4.73
C ALA A 158 -3.01 27.49 -6.27
N TYR A 159 -3.41 26.43 -6.95
CA TYR A 159 -3.57 26.40 -8.40
C TYR A 159 -4.77 27.23 -8.88
N GLY A 160 -5.77 27.48 -8.03
CA GLY A 160 -6.96 28.27 -8.34
C GLY A 160 -8.24 27.43 -8.58
N SER A 161 -8.24 26.17 -8.13
CA SER A 161 -9.43 25.31 -8.18
C SER A 161 -9.86 24.85 -6.80
N ASP A 162 -11.17 24.73 -6.60
CA ASP A 162 -11.78 24.11 -5.42
C ASP A 162 -12.63 22.88 -5.81
N SER A 163 -12.55 22.48 -7.08
CA SER A 163 -13.30 21.34 -7.63
C SER A 163 -12.72 20.04 -7.10
N ARG A 164 -13.50 19.31 -6.30
CA ARG A 164 -13.06 18.05 -5.70
C ARG A 164 -14.20 17.05 -5.57
N ALA A 165 -13.85 15.77 -5.64
CA ALA A 165 -14.74 14.68 -5.32
C ALA A 165 -14.06 13.71 -4.34
N GLU A 166 -14.82 13.26 -3.35
CA GLU A 166 -14.35 12.30 -2.35
C GLU A 166 -15.29 11.09 -2.32
N PRO A 167 -14.99 10.04 -3.08
CA PRO A 167 -15.89 8.90 -3.25
C PRO A 167 -16.01 8.02 -2.00
N ALA A 168 -15.17 8.22 -0.98
CA ALA A 168 -15.17 7.45 0.25
C ALA A 168 -16.57 7.35 0.89
N PHE A 169 -17.33 8.44 0.87
CA PHE A 169 -18.67 8.46 1.46
C PHE A 169 -19.64 7.57 0.69
N ALA A 170 -19.62 7.61 -0.63
CA ALA A 170 -20.51 6.82 -1.48
C ALA A 170 -20.09 5.34 -1.61
N GLN A 171 -18.80 5.06 -1.65
CA GLN A 171 -18.27 3.73 -1.99
C GLN A 171 -17.79 2.92 -0.78
N CYS A 172 -17.45 3.55 0.33
CA CYS A 172 -16.86 2.90 1.51
C CYS A 172 -17.75 3.07 2.74
N ARG A 173 -17.84 4.29 3.27
CA ARG A 173 -18.49 4.54 4.54
C ARG A 173 -20.01 4.41 4.47
N GLY A 174 -20.65 5.00 3.47
CA GLY A 174 -22.11 4.97 3.33
C GLY A 174 -22.66 3.55 3.22
N PRO A 175 -22.20 2.72 2.27
CA PRO A 175 -22.65 1.33 2.17
C PRO A 175 -22.37 0.50 3.44
N ARG A 176 -21.23 0.74 4.10
CA ARG A 176 -20.90 0.08 5.36
C ARG A 176 -21.90 0.45 6.46
N ASP A 177 -22.15 1.74 6.67
CA ASP A 177 -23.07 2.21 7.69
C ASP A 177 -24.50 1.70 7.46
N VAL A 178 -24.95 1.64 6.20
CA VAL A 178 -26.23 1.04 5.83
C VAL A 178 -26.23 -0.46 6.12
N GLY A 179 -25.18 -1.17 5.71
CA GLY A 179 -25.05 -2.62 5.98
C GLY A 179 -25.13 -2.94 7.46
N PHE A 180 -24.40 -2.21 8.31
CA PHE A 180 -24.45 -2.42 9.76
C PHE A 180 -25.81 -2.10 10.35
N ARG A 181 -26.48 -1.02 9.94
CA ARG A 181 -27.83 -0.70 10.41
C ARG A 181 -28.85 -1.77 10.05
N LEU A 182 -28.75 -2.33 8.85
CA LEU A 182 -29.67 -3.37 8.38
C LEU A 182 -29.42 -4.73 9.05
N THR A 183 -28.19 -5.02 9.48
CA THR A 183 -27.83 -6.33 10.05
C THR A 183 -27.84 -6.36 11.57
N VAL A 184 -27.39 -5.30 12.23
CA VAL A 184 -27.23 -5.25 13.69
C VAL A 184 -27.97 -4.08 14.36
N GLY A 185 -28.67 -3.26 13.59
CA GLY A 185 -29.47 -2.14 14.12
C GLY A 185 -28.69 -0.86 14.43
N GLU A 186 -27.39 -0.89 14.37
CA GLU A 186 -26.51 0.26 14.67
C GLU A 186 -25.50 0.51 13.56
N SER A 187 -25.10 1.78 13.39
CA SER A 187 -23.96 2.09 12.54
C SER A 187 -22.69 1.72 13.29
N ALA A 188 -21.80 0.96 12.66
CA ALA A 188 -20.48 0.71 13.22
C ALA A 188 -19.74 2.05 13.33
N SER A 189 -19.43 2.46 14.56
CA SER A 189 -18.35 3.41 14.76
C SER A 189 -17.09 2.77 14.19
N SER A 190 -16.40 3.46 13.32
CA SER A 190 -15.04 3.04 13.00
C SER A 190 -14.23 2.98 14.28
N PRO A 191 -13.51 1.90 14.53
CA PRO A 191 -12.53 1.92 15.59
C PRO A 191 -11.53 3.03 15.30
#